data_903b8edf47ba40ec06832d7e7d34297f
#
_entry.id   903b8edf47ba40ec06832d7e7d34297f
#
_cell.length_a   1.000
_cell.length_b   1.000
_cell.length_c   1.000
_cell.angle_alpha   90.00
_cell.angle_beta   90.00
_cell.angle_gamma   90.00
#
_symmetry.space_group_name_H-M   'P 1'
#
loop_
_entity.id
_entity.type
_entity.pdbx_description
1 polymer ?
#
loop_
_entity_poly.entity_id
_entity_poly.type
_entity_poly.pdbx_seq_one_letter_code
_entity_poly.pdbx_strand_id
1 'polypeptide(L)'
;TFRPLSVVAWTSAVIVLLVGLWDGDPGRALRSRAASWRDGLSLPWPRFGIVAVMLIAAFACYYRLDRVPLEMTSDHAEKLLDVHDVLSGQRPIFFPRNTGREPLQFYAAALVASFRGLDYLDLKLVTATAGFLTVPVVYLLGKELFHRRVGLIAAALVAVSPWHVGISRVGLRFPLATLFSALALLFFLRGLRTGRRNDFLLAGLVVGVGLYGYSPFRVVPLFLVACLLVALAVAGARPYVRRALLVNAGLGALVAMVVFVPLGRFLLERPDLFWQRAASRLVGRQQDSPLATFADNVLREALAFNWKGDPVWVNGVPYDPFLGKVVGAFFVLGLVYAAFAVTRRRVAPYGYLLLGIPLLTLSSTLSLAFPQENPSLVRSAPTIPVVFLVAALPLALAWQRLEALVPDRAGRVAGAAMLAALVVYLGVLGYQRYFVDYDLEHRRSSWNSSEVAAVMKGFVQSVGDPEHAYLKSWPHWVDHRNVGIQMGNPAWNNVVMSDEAFAQHRADPAPKLYVLNVSDRQGLARLQAVFPEGTWRVQQGHTPGKEFVVFFVPGHPGGSAQQLR
;
A
#
# COMPACT_ATOMS: atom_id res chain seq x y z
N THR A 1 6.01 -24.01 -0.21
CA THR A 1 7.27 -23.25 -0.17
C THR A 1 7.86 -23.11 -1.55
N PHE A 2 8.53 -21.99 -1.81
CA PHE A 2 9.35 -21.81 -3.00
C PHE A 2 10.66 -22.62 -2.86
N ARG A 3 10.83 -23.65 -3.71
CA ARG A 3 12.10 -24.36 -3.82
C ARG A 3 12.93 -23.73 -4.94
N PRO A 4 14.27 -23.59 -4.82
CA PRO A 4 15.09 -22.92 -5.83
C PRO A 4 14.88 -23.47 -7.25
N LEU A 5 14.91 -24.78 -7.40
CA LEU A 5 14.69 -25.43 -8.70
C LEU A 5 13.29 -25.13 -9.27
N SER A 6 12.25 -25.14 -8.40
CA SER A 6 10.87 -24.83 -8.83
C SER A 6 10.72 -23.37 -9.25
N VAL A 7 11.42 -22.44 -8.58
CA VAL A 7 11.44 -21.02 -8.97
C VAL A 7 12.12 -20.83 -10.31
N VAL A 8 13.29 -21.47 -10.51
CA VAL A 8 14.00 -21.41 -11.80
C VAL A 8 13.14 -22.00 -12.93
N ALA A 9 12.54 -23.16 -12.72
CA ALA A 9 11.66 -23.79 -13.72
C ALA A 9 10.45 -22.92 -14.04
N TRP A 10 9.79 -22.36 -13.02
CA TRP A 10 8.63 -21.47 -13.18
C TRP A 10 9.00 -20.17 -13.90
N THR A 11 10.05 -19.48 -13.49
CA THR A 11 10.51 -18.25 -14.14
C THR A 11 10.93 -18.50 -15.58
N SER A 12 11.63 -19.61 -15.85
CA SER A 12 11.98 -20.04 -17.20
C SER A 12 10.74 -20.32 -18.05
N ALA A 13 9.72 -20.99 -17.51
CA ALA A 13 8.46 -21.22 -18.21
C ALA A 13 7.74 -19.91 -18.56
N VAL A 14 7.70 -18.93 -17.65
CA VAL A 14 7.14 -17.60 -17.91
C VAL A 14 7.91 -16.88 -19.02
N ILE A 15 9.25 -16.92 -18.98
CA ILE A 15 10.12 -16.28 -19.98
C ILE A 15 9.91 -16.94 -21.35
N VAL A 16 9.97 -18.27 -21.42
CA VAL A 16 9.79 -19.03 -22.67
C VAL A 16 8.41 -18.76 -23.26
N LEU A 17 7.36 -18.74 -22.43
CA LEU A 17 6.01 -18.44 -22.89
C LEU A 17 5.92 -17.02 -23.46
N LEU A 18 6.46 -16.02 -22.73
CA LEU A 18 6.44 -14.63 -23.20
C LEU A 18 7.22 -14.47 -24.51
N VAL A 19 8.43 -15.03 -24.59
CA VAL A 19 9.28 -14.94 -25.81
C VAL A 19 8.61 -15.70 -26.97
N GLY A 20 8.07 -16.90 -26.73
CA GLY A 20 7.43 -17.71 -27.78
C GLY A 20 6.13 -17.13 -28.32
N LEU A 21 5.39 -16.41 -27.50
CA LEU A 21 4.16 -15.73 -27.91
C LEU A 21 4.39 -14.29 -28.39
N TRP A 22 5.60 -13.73 -28.21
CA TRP A 22 5.90 -12.35 -28.56
C TRP A 22 5.82 -12.10 -30.06
N ASP A 23 5.12 -11.05 -30.45
CA ASP A 23 4.99 -10.65 -31.84
C ASP A 23 6.15 -9.71 -32.23
N GLY A 24 6.97 -10.12 -33.21
CA GLY A 24 8.18 -9.44 -33.63
C GLY A 24 9.43 -9.85 -32.87
N ASP A 25 10.59 -9.26 -33.24
CA ASP A 25 11.88 -9.51 -32.58
C ASP A 25 11.99 -8.71 -31.27
N PRO A 26 11.96 -9.37 -30.09
CA PRO A 26 12.06 -8.70 -28.80
C PRO A 26 13.41 -7.96 -28.62
N GLY A 27 14.49 -8.46 -29.20
CA GLY A 27 15.81 -7.83 -29.16
C GLY A 27 15.90 -6.55 -29.97
N ARG A 28 15.21 -6.46 -31.12
CA ARG A 28 15.10 -5.21 -31.90
C ARG A 28 14.24 -4.18 -31.18
N ALA A 29 13.14 -4.59 -30.57
CA ALA A 29 12.27 -3.70 -29.82
C ALA A 29 12.97 -3.04 -28.62
N LEU A 30 13.82 -3.78 -27.91
CA LEU A 30 14.64 -3.25 -26.81
C LEU A 30 15.74 -2.32 -27.33
N ARG A 31 16.44 -2.70 -28.41
CA ARG A 31 17.51 -1.89 -29.02
C ARG A 31 17.01 -0.57 -29.60
N SER A 32 15.87 -0.59 -30.32
CA SER A 32 15.28 0.63 -30.86
C SER A 32 14.80 1.60 -29.77
N ARG A 33 14.26 1.09 -28.64
CA ARG A 33 13.91 1.91 -27.49
C ARG A 33 15.16 2.48 -26.79
N ALA A 34 16.21 1.69 -26.62
CA ALA A 34 17.47 2.16 -26.04
C ALA A 34 18.15 3.22 -26.91
N ALA A 35 18.11 3.07 -28.25
CA ALA A 35 18.61 4.07 -29.19
C ALA A 35 17.79 5.37 -29.09
N SER A 36 16.46 5.29 -29.08
CA SER A 36 15.59 6.48 -28.95
C SER A 36 15.75 7.20 -27.60
N TRP A 37 16.24 6.53 -26.57
CA TRP A 37 16.62 7.15 -25.29
C TRP A 37 17.95 7.92 -25.39
N ARG A 38 18.92 7.43 -26.17
CA ARG A 38 20.21 8.11 -26.40
C ARG A 38 20.07 9.35 -27.28
N ASP A 39 19.25 9.28 -28.33
CA ASP A 39 19.00 10.40 -29.25
C ASP A 39 18.05 11.46 -28.67
N GLY A 40 17.44 11.18 -27.55
CA GLY A 40 16.39 11.98 -26.94
C GLY A 40 16.79 12.93 -25.82
N LEU A 41 18.08 13.26 -25.64
CA LEU A 41 18.56 14.18 -24.59
C LEU A 41 18.23 15.67 -24.82
N SER A 42 17.69 16.06 -25.97
CA SER A 42 17.01 17.35 -26.07
C SER A 42 15.66 17.26 -25.35
N LEU A 43 15.57 17.84 -24.14
CA LEU A 43 14.32 17.88 -23.36
C LEU A 43 13.33 18.90 -23.96
N PRO A 44 12.39 18.50 -24.83
CA PRO A 44 11.34 19.41 -25.24
C PRO A 44 10.43 19.74 -24.05
N TRP A 45 9.94 20.95 -24.00
CA TRP A 45 9.08 21.53 -22.93
C TRP A 45 8.08 20.57 -22.26
N PRO A 46 7.41 19.61 -22.95
CA PRO A 46 6.51 18.66 -22.30
C PRO A 46 7.19 17.64 -21.36
N ARG A 47 8.52 17.46 -21.49
CA ARG A 47 9.26 16.54 -20.61
C ARG A 47 9.60 17.17 -19.26
N PHE A 48 9.72 18.49 -19.16
CA PHE A 48 9.94 19.18 -17.89
C PHE A 48 8.75 18.99 -16.94
N GLY A 49 7.51 19.00 -17.45
CA GLY A 49 6.31 18.80 -16.62
C GLY A 49 6.31 17.45 -15.89
N ILE A 50 6.62 16.36 -16.59
CA ILE A 50 6.65 15.04 -15.92
C ILE A 50 7.83 14.90 -14.96
N VAL A 51 8.99 15.49 -15.28
CA VAL A 51 10.14 15.49 -14.35
C VAL A 51 9.79 16.25 -13.07
N ALA A 52 9.16 17.43 -13.17
CA ALA A 52 8.71 18.17 -11.99
C ALA A 52 7.70 17.37 -11.16
N VAL A 53 6.74 16.70 -11.79
CA VAL A 53 5.78 15.83 -11.10
C VAL A 53 6.49 14.66 -10.41
N MET A 54 7.51 14.06 -11.04
CA MET A 54 8.30 13.00 -10.43
C MET A 54 9.12 13.47 -9.22
N LEU A 55 9.66 14.69 -9.25
CA LEU A 55 10.34 15.29 -8.09
C LEU A 55 9.38 15.54 -6.93
N ILE A 56 8.17 16.04 -7.22
CA ILE A 56 7.10 16.19 -6.22
C ILE A 56 6.72 14.82 -5.64
N ALA A 57 6.54 13.81 -6.49
CA ALA A 57 6.23 12.44 -6.03
C ALA A 57 7.36 11.85 -5.18
N ALA A 58 8.62 12.06 -5.56
CA ALA A 58 9.78 11.62 -4.78
C ALA A 58 9.79 12.30 -3.40
N PHE A 59 9.59 13.61 -3.35
CA PHE A 59 9.44 14.34 -2.09
C PHE A 59 8.29 13.77 -1.26
N ALA A 60 7.08 13.66 -1.81
CA ALA A 60 5.91 13.20 -1.09
C ALA A 60 6.07 11.75 -0.56
N CYS A 61 6.70 10.86 -1.33
CA CYS A 61 6.89 9.46 -0.94
C CYS A 61 8.05 9.23 0.04
N TYR A 62 9.14 10.01 -0.03
CA TYR A 62 10.37 9.69 0.71
C TYR A 62 10.77 10.71 1.79
N TYR A 63 10.26 11.97 1.73
CA TYR A 63 10.59 12.99 2.74
C TYR A 63 10.16 12.54 4.14
N ARG A 64 11.09 12.47 5.11
CA ARG A 64 10.87 12.03 6.50
C ARG A 64 10.13 10.67 6.58
N LEU A 65 10.45 9.73 5.68
CA LEU A 65 9.80 8.43 5.63
C LEU A 65 10.05 7.62 6.91
N ASP A 66 11.17 7.80 7.54
CA ASP A 66 11.56 7.21 8.83
C ASP A 66 10.71 7.72 10.01
N ARG A 67 10.13 8.92 9.91
CA ARG A 67 9.49 9.63 11.01
C ARG A 67 7.98 9.76 10.91
N VAL A 68 7.42 9.69 9.70
CA VAL A 68 5.98 9.92 9.46
C VAL A 68 5.37 8.79 8.63
N PRO A 69 4.47 7.98 9.23
CA PRO A 69 4.18 7.84 10.66
C PRO A 69 5.34 7.17 11.42
N LEU A 70 5.54 7.52 12.69
CA LEU A 70 6.65 6.97 13.48
C LEU A 70 6.36 5.58 14.02
N GLU A 71 5.16 5.40 14.61
CA GLU A 71 4.83 4.20 15.36
C GLU A 71 4.30 3.06 14.48
N MET A 72 4.66 1.85 14.86
CA MET A 72 4.11 0.62 14.28
C MET A 72 2.79 0.24 14.95
N THR A 73 1.93 -0.43 14.19
CA THR A 73 0.80 -1.19 14.72
C THR A 73 1.15 -2.69 14.77
N SER A 74 0.31 -3.51 15.41
CA SER A 74 0.47 -4.98 15.43
C SER A 74 0.53 -5.57 14.03
N ASP A 75 -0.16 -4.95 13.06
CA ASP A 75 -0.10 -5.34 11.66
C ASP A 75 1.31 -5.23 11.05
N HIS A 76 2.11 -4.25 11.49
CA HIS A 76 3.50 -4.09 11.04
C HIS A 76 4.40 -5.13 11.68
N ALA A 77 4.24 -5.39 13.00
CA ALA A 77 5.00 -6.42 13.70
C ALA A 77 4.89 -7.77 12.99
N GLU A 78 3.67 -8.19 12.68
CA GLU A 78 3.44 -9.46 12.01
C GLU A 78 4.08 -9.53 10.61
N LYS A 79 4.12 -8.41 9.88
CA LYS A 79 4.78 -8.36 8.58
C LYS A 79 6.29 -8.41 8.70
N LEU A 80 6.85 -7.74 9.70
CA LEU A 80 8.29 -7.79 9.96
C LEU A 80 8.73 -9.17 10.46
N LEU A 81 7.87 -9.89 11.21
CA LEU A 81 8.11 -11.29 11.55
C LEU A 81 8.06 -12.20 10.29
N ASP A 82 7.14 -11.94 9.35
CA ASP A 82 7.13 -12.65 8.06
C ASP A 82 8.40 -12.35 7.25
N VAL A 83 8.91 -11.12 7.28
CA VAL A 83 10.19 -10.74 6.67
C VAL A 83 11.36 -11.41 7.37
N HIS A 84 11.35 -11.48 8.70
CA HIS A 84 12.35 -12.19 9.49
C HIS A 84 12.41 -13.69 9.15
N ASP A 85 11.25 -14.35 8.99
CA ASP A 85 11.18 -15.73 8.55
C ASP A 85 11.84 -15.94 7.17
N VAL A 86 11.65 -15.00 6.24
CA VAL A 86 12.31 -15.04 4.93
C VAL A 86 13.83 -14.89 5.07
N LEU A 87 14.30 -13.94 5.89
CA LEU A 87 15.73 -13.74 6.17
C LEU A 87 16.38 -14.95 6.85
N SER A 88 15.60 -15.67 7.67
CA SER A 88 15.99 -16.94 8.32
C SER A 88 15.92 -18.16 7.38
N GLY A 89 15.69 -17.94 6.06
CA GLY A 89 15.71 -18.98 5.05
C GLY A 89 14.39 -19.66 4.76
N GLN A 90 13.28 -19.27 5.40
CA GLN A 90 11.96 -19.75 5.03
C GLN A 90 11.53 -19.16 3.67
N ARG A 91 10.79 -19.95 2.89
CA ARG A 91 10.38 -19.54 1.53
C ARG A 91 8.90 -19.85 1.26
N PRO A 92 7.97 -19.29 2.06
CA PRO A 92 6.55 -19.56 1.89
C PRO A 92 6.00 -18.89 0.63
N ILE A 93 5.08 -19.57 -0.06
CA ILE A 93 4.34 -19.01 -1.20
C ILE A 93 3.22 -18.09 -0.70
N PHE A 94 2.74 -18.34 0.52
CA PHE A 94 1.68 -17.60 1.17
C PHE A 94 1.95 -17.56 2.68
N PHE A 95 1.75 -16.42 3.32
CA PHE A 95 2.03 -16.22 4.73
C PHE A 95 0.72 -16.33 5.53
N PRO A 96 0.58 -17.32 6.45
CA PRO A 96 -0.69 -17.59 7.11
C PRO A 96 -1.02 -16.64 8.26
N ARG A 97 -0.04 -15.90 8.84
CA ARG A 97 -0.30 -14.96 9.94
C ARG A 97 -1.41 -13.98 9.58
N ASN A 98 -2.21 -13.57 10.57
CA ASN A 98 -3.29 -12.58 10.44
C ASN A 98 -4.22 -12.86 9.24
N THR A 99 -4.82 -14.04 9.21
CA THR A 99 -5.78 -14.51 8.20
C THR A 99 -5.22 -14.65 6.77
N GLY A 100 -3.90 -14.65 6.60
CA GLY A 100 -3.24 -14.94 5.34
C GLY A 100 -2.89 -13.72 4.49
N ARG A 101 -1.72 -13.80 3.86
CA ARG A 101 -1.15 -12.68 3.07
C ARG A 101 -0.35 -13.17 1.88
N GLU A 102 -0.46 -12.44 0.78
CA GLU A 102 0.33 -12.63 -0.43
C GLU A 102 1.79 -12.18 -0.23
N PRO A 103 2.79 -12.81 -0.88
CA PRO A 103 4.19 -12.77 -0.48
C PRO A 103 5.00 -11.58 -1.02
N LEU A 104 4.53 -10.85 -2.04
CA LEU A 104 5.38 -9.92 -2.81
C LEU A 104 6.05 -8.85 -1.94
N GLN A 105 5.31 -8.23 -1.00
CA GLN A 105 5.88 -7.23 -0.10
C GLN A 105 6.98 -7.81 0.79
N PHE A 106 6.79 -9.03 1.31
CA PHE A 106 7.71 -9.61 2.29
C PHE A 106 9.05 -9.98 1.65
N TYR A 107 9.04 -10.56 0.45
CA TYR A 107 10.28 -10.82 -0.29
C TYR A 107 10.99 -9.53 -0.72
N ALA A 108 10.24 -8.51 -1.15
CA ALA A 108 10.83 -7.21 -1.47
C ALA A 108 11.40 -6.52 -0.22
N ALA A 109 10.72 -6.60 0.93
CA ALA A 109 11.22 -6.05 2.19
C ALA A 109 12.40 -6.84 2.73
N ALA A 110 12.41 -8.18 2.59
CA ALA A 110 13.55 -9.01 2.97
C ALA A 110 14.80 -8.67 2.14
N LEU A 111 14.64 -8.38 0.83
CA LEU A 111 15.73 -7.90 0.01
C LEU A 111 16.29 -6.56 0.51
N VAL A 112 15.45 -5.61 0.90
CA VAL A 112 15.91 -4.32 1.47
C VAL A 112 16.58 -4.55 2.82
N ALA A 113 15.95 -5.35 3.70
CA ALA A 113 16.45 -5.66 5.04
C ALA A 113 17.78 -6.45 5.02
N SER A 114 18.07 -7.22 3.98
CA SER A 114 19.36 -7.92 3.84
C SER A 114 20.56 -6.98 3.74
N PHE A 115 20.34 -5.71 3.34
CA PHE A 115 21.39 -4.68 3.27
C PHE A 115 21.39 -3.71 4.46
N ARG A 116 20.27 -3.58 5.18
CA ARG A 116 20.07 -2.53 6.20
C ARG A 116 19.87 -3.08 7.62
N GLY A 117 19.56 -4.37 7.74
CA GLY A 117 18.96 -4.93 8.94
C GLY A 117 17.43 -4.80 8.94
N LEU A 118 16.75 -5.62 9.75
CA LEU A 118 15.29 -5.66 9.82
C LEU A 118 14.76 -4.45 10.59
N ASP A 119 14.00 -3.59 9.91
CA ASP A 119 13.40 -2.39 10.50
C ASP A 119 12.05 -2.05 9.82
N TYR A 120 11.24 -1.24 10.49
CA TYR A 120 9.99 -0.71 9.96
C TYR A 120 10.17 0.06 8.64
N LEU A 121 11.30 0.76 8.50
CA LEU A 121 11.62 1.51 7.28
C LEU A 121 11.71 0.62 6.04
N ASP A 122 12.04 -0.68 6.17
CA ASP A 122 12.13 -1.60 5.03
C ASP A 122 10.76 -1.85 4.39
N LEU A 123 9.71 -2.01 5.21
CA LEU A 123 8.34 -2.08 4.71
C LEU A 123 7.93 -0.78 4.01
N LYS A 124 8.29 0.36 4.59
CA LYS A 124 7.97 1.69 4.04
C LYS A 124 8.70 1.98 2.73
N LEU A 125 9.97 1.60 2.60
CA LEU A 125 10.74 1.78 1.36
C LEU A 125 10.11 1.02 0.19
N VAL A 126 9.68 -0.22 0.42
CA VAL A 126 8.99 -1.02 -0.61
C VAL A 126 7.68 -0.36 -1.03
N THR A 127 6.88 0.07 -0.06
CA THR A 127 5.56 0.65 -0.35
C THR A 127 5.66 2.06 -0.93
N ALA A 128 6.59 2.89 -0.45
CA ALA A 128 6.86 4.22 -1.00
C ALA A 128 7.35 4.13 -2.46
N THR A 129 8.20 3.12 -2.76
CA THR A 129 8.67 2.89 -4.13
C THR A 129 7.52 2.46 -5.05
N ALA A 130 6.61 1.59 -4.59
CA ALA A 130 5.42 1.24 -5.37
C ALA A 130 4.52 2.47 -5.63
N GLY A 131 4.34 3.33 -4.62
CA GLY A 131 3.62 4.59 -4.77
C GLY A 131 4.31 5.55 -5.75
N PHE A 132 5.60 5.76 -5.62
CA PHE A 132 6.39 6.59 -6.54
C PHE A 132 6.28 6.10 -7.99
N LEU A 133 6.40 4.79 -8.23
CA LEU A 133 6.28 4.19 -9.56
C LEU A 133 4.86 4.27 -10.13
N THR A 134 3.84 4.39 -9.30
CA THR A 134 2.45 4.57 -9.75
C THR A 134 2.27 5.86 -10.55
N VAL A 135 2.95 6.94 -10.16
CA VAL A 135 2.81 8.27 -10.77
C VAL A 135 3.15 8.28 -12.28
N PRO A 136 4.32 7.81 -12.73
CA PRO A 136 4.63 7.76 -14.16
C PRO A 136 3.73 6.78 -14.92
N VAL A 137 3.25 5.71 -14.28
CA VAL A 137 2.31 4.77 -14.92
C VAL A 137 0.96 5.43 -15.14
N VAL A 138 0.44 6.22 -14.20
CA VAL A 138 -0.80 7.01 -14.37
C VAL A 138 -0.63 8.06 -15.49
N TYR A 139 0.54 8.71 -15.57
CA TYR A 139 0.85 9.58 -16.71
C TYR A 139 0.73 8.85 -18.05
N LEU A 140 1.36 7.67 -18.14
CA LEU A 140 1.33 6.87 -19.37
C LEU A 140 -0.08 6.38 -19.69
N LEU A 141 -0.85 5.97 -18.71
CA LEU A 141 -2.25 5.52 -18.86
C LEU A 141 -3.14 6.67 -19.37
N GLY A 142 -3.05 7.86 -18.78
CA GLY A 142 -3.82 9.03 -19.21
C GLY A 142 -3.43 9.52 -20.61
N LYS A 143 -2.12 9.47 -20.93
CA LYS A 143 -1.59 9.74 -22.27
C LYS A 143 -2.11 8.75 -23.31
N GLU A 144 -2.22 7.47 -22.92
CA GLU A 144 -2.66 6.39 -23.80
C GLU A 144 -4.16 6.47 -24.09
N LEU A 145 -4.98 6.70 -23.06
CA LEU A 145 -6.44 6.75 -23.20
C LEU A 145 -6.95 8.03 -23.85
N PHE A 146 -6.29 9.14 -23.60
CA PHE A 146 -6.71 10.47 -24.06
C PHE A 146 -5.57 11.20 -24.75
N HIS A 147 -4.78 11.97 -23.99
CA HIS A 147 -3.62 12.70 -24.49
C HIS A 147 -2.69 13.12 -23.33
N ARG A 148 -1.49 13.65 -23.69
CA ARG A 148 -0.42 13.98 -22.73
C ARG A 148 -0.85 14.89 -21.58
N ARG A 149 -1.77 15.85 -21.80
CA ARG A 149 -2.23 16.78 -20.76
C ARG A 149 -3.06 16.06 -19.69
N VAL A 150 -4.00 15.19 -20.09
CA VAL A 150 -4.78 14.39 -19.13
C VAL A 150 -3.84 13.54 -18.30
N GLY A 151 -2.85 12.87 -18.94
CA GLY A 151 -1.85 12.08 -18.22
C GLY A 151 -1.04 12.91 -17.24
N LEU A 152 -0.55 14.10 -17.64
CA LEU A 152 0.24 14.98 -16.77
C LEU A 152 -0.56 15.49 -15.58
N ILE A 153 -1.79 15.93 -15.81
CA ILE A 153 -2.68 16.42 -14.75
C ILE A 153 -3.01 15.29 -13.78
N ALA A 154 -3.42 14.11 -14.27
CA ALA A 154 -3.72 12.97 -13.42
C ALA A 154 -2.51 12.55 -12.56
N ALA A 155 -1.33 12.46 -13.16
CA ALA A 155 -0.09 12.15 -12.44
C ALA A 155 0.26 13.20 -11.37
N ALA A 156 0.07 14.49 -11.68
CA ALA A 156 0.30 15.58 -10.73
C ALA A 156 -0.68 15.52 -9.56
N LEU A 157 -1.96 15.27 -9.82
CA LEU A 157 -2.97 15.09 -8.76
C LEU A 157 -2.67 13.89 -7.88
N VAL A 158 -2.24 12.75 -8.45
CA VAL A 158 -1.81 11.56 -7.68
C VAL A 158 -0.60 11.89 -6.81
N ALA A 159 0.40 12.59 -7.35
CA ALA A 159 1.64 12.93 -6.65
C ALA A 159 1.44 13.75 -5.37
N VAL A 160 0.41 14.63 -5.35
CA VAL A 160 0.10 15.50 -4.20
C VAL A 160 -1.09 15.00 -3.37
N SER A 161 -1.71 13.89 -3.74
CA SER A 161 -2.91 13.37 -3.06
C SER A 161 -2.58 12.79 -1.68
N PRO A 162 -3.21 13.26 -0.58
CA PRO A 162 -3.07 12.63 0.73
C PRO A 162 -3.46 11.15 0.74
N TRP A 163 -4.47 10.76 -0.03
CA TRP A 163 -4.87 9.37 -0.18
C TRP A 163 -3.74 8.49 -0.72
N HIS A 164 -3.18 8.88 -1.87
CA HIS A 164 -2.11 8.10 -2.49
C HIS A 164 -0.82 8.12 -1.68
N VAL A 165 -0.43 9.29 -1.16
CA VAL A 165 0.76 9.47 -0.32
C VAL A 165 0.62 8.65 0.98
N GLY A 166 -0.54 8.70 1.65
CA GLY A 166 -0.80 7.98 2.88
C GLY A 166 -0.62 6.47 2.74
N ILE A 167 -1.34 5.86 1.78
CA ILE A 167 -1.23 4.41 1.55
C ILE A 167 0.17 3.97 1.10
N SER A 168 0.95 4.88 0.49
CA SER A 168 2.31 4.59 0.02
C SER A 168 3.34 4.60 1.15
N ARG A 169 3.09 5.34 2.24
CA ARG A 169 4.08 5.60 3.30
C ARG A 169 3.88 4.78 4.57
N VAL A 170 2.70 4.21 4.77
CA VAL A 170 2.35 3.49 6.00
C VAL A 170 3.04 2.12 6.14
N GLY A 171 3.76 1.65 5.13
CA GLY A 171 4.48 0.36 5.17
C GLY A 171 3.59 -0.89 5.00
N LEU A 172 2.34 -0.71 4.56
CA LEU A 172 1.38 -1.79 4.32
C LEU A 172 1.14 -1.99 2.82
N ARG A 173 0.84 -3.20 2.37
CA ARG A 173 0.77 -3.67 0.97
C ARG A 173 -0.11 -2.86 0.01
N PHE A 174 -0.81 -1.86 0.50
CA PHE A 174 -1.87 -1.12 -0.21
C PHE A 174 -1.46 -0.56 -1.58
N PRO A 175 -0.31 0.14 -1.74
CA PRO A 175 0.07 0.75 -3.00
C PRO A 175 0.44 -0.26 -4.09
N LEU A 176 0.70 -1.53 -3.73
CA LEU A 176 0.90 -2.58 -4.73
C LEU A 176 -0.35 -2.79 -5.58
N ALA A 177 -1.55 -2.75 -4.96
CA ALA A 177 -2.79 -2.86 -5.74
C ALA A 177 -2.97 -1.66 -6.68
N THR A 178 -2.61 -0.45 -6.26
CA THR A 178 -2.66 0.75 -7.10
C THR A 178 -1.70 0.66 -8.29
N LEU A 179 -0.44 0.31 -8.04
CA LEU A 179 0.59 0.19 -9.07
C LEU A 179 0.22 -0.87 -10.11
N PHE A 180 -0.12 -2.09 -9.65
CA PHE A 180 -0.46 -3.17 -10.56
C PHE A 180 -1.79 -2.91 -11.29
N SER A 181 -2.76 -2.24 -10.66
CA SER A 181 -3.98 -1.78 -11.33
C SER A 181 -3.64 -0.81 -12.47
N ALA A 182 -2.84 0.22 -12.20
CA ALA A 182 -2.42 1.19 -13.21
C ALA A 182 -1.68 0.53 -14.39
N LEU A 183 -0.75 -0.39 -14.10
CA LEU A 183 0.00 -1.14 -15.12
C LEU A 183 -0.90 -2.08 -15.94
N ALA A 184 -1.78 -2.84 -15.28
CA ALA A 184 -2.71 -3.74 -15.95
C ALA A 184 -3.64 -2.97 -16.90
N LEU A 185 -4.19 -1.84 -16.42
CA LEU A 185 -5.02 -0.95 -17.22
C LEU A 185 -4.23 -0.36 -18.41
N LEU A 186 -3.01 0.12 -18.17
CA LEU A 186 -2.17 0.68 -19.24
C LEU A 186 -1.98 -0.31 -20.40
N PHE A 187 -1.53 -1.51 -20.08
CA PHE A 187 -1.23 -2.49 -21.11
C PHE A 187 -2.50 -3.06 -21.73
N PHE A 188 -3.50 -3.40 -20.93
CA PHE A 188 -4.73 -4.01 -21.44
C PHE A 188 -5.53 -3.05 -22.33
N LEU A 189 -5.76 -1.81 -21.89
CA LEU A 189 -6.52 -0.81 -22.66
C LEU A 189 -5.75 -0.36 -23.90
N ARG A 190 -4.41 -0.32 -23.86
CA ARG A 190 -3.59 -0.13 -25.05
C ARG A 190 -3.75 -1.30 -26.02
N GLY A 191 -3.76 -2.53 -25.51
CA GLY A 191 -4.04 -3.74 -26.30
C GLY A 191 -5.41 -3.70 -26.97
N LEU A 192 -6.47 -3.32 -26.25
CA LEU A 192 -7.82 -3.15 -26.81
C LEU A 192 -7.86 -2.09 -27.93
N ARG A 193 -7.10 -0.99 -27.78
CA ARG A 193 -7.06 0.07 -28.77
C ARG A 193 -6.22 -0.27 -30.02
N THR A 194 -5.07 -0.91 -29.81
CA THR A 194 -4.08 -1.14 -30.88
C THR A 194 -4.19 -2.53 -31.53
N GLY A 195 -4.86 -3.48 -30.86
CA GLY A 195 -4.91 -4.89 -31.26
C GLY A 195 -3.58 -5.65 -31.08
N ARG A 196 -2.53 -5.04 -30.50
CA ARG A 196 -1.19 -5.63 -30.37
C ARG A 196 -1.17 -6.74 -29.35
N ARG A 197 -0.78 -7.95 -29.73
CA ARG A 197 -0.64 -9.11 -28.85
C ARG A 197 0.25 -8.84 -27.64
N ASN A 198 1.40 -8.21 -27.84
CA ASN A 198 2.39 -7.97 -26.80
C ASN A 198 1.83 -7.15 -25.63
N ASP A 199 0.90 -6.24 -25.88
CA ASP A 199 0.24 -5.47 -24.82
C ASP A 199 -0.65 -6.35 -23.95
N PHE A 200 -1.35 -7.33 -24.53
CA PHE A 200 -2.12 -8.32 -23.76
C PHE A 200 -1.22 -9.28 -22.96
N LEU A 201 -0.08 -9.70 -23.53
CA LEU A 201 0.90 -10.53 -22.81
C LEU A 201 1.47 -9.79 -21.59
N LEU A 202 1.83 -8.50 -21.75
CA LEU A 202 2.28 -7.66 -20.64
C LEU A 202 1.18 -7.42 -19.62
N ALA A 203 -0.06 -7.21 -20.04
CA ALA A 203 -1.20 -7.13 -19.11
C ALA A 203 -1.37 -8.41 -18.32
N GLY A 204 -1.26 -9.59 -18.97
CA GLY A 204 -1.30 -10.89 -18.32
C GLY A 204 -0.19 -11.09 -17.30
N LEU A 205 1.05 -10.73 -17.65
CA LEU A 205 2.18 -10.75 -16.72
C LEU A 205 1.91 -9.90 -15.49
N VAL A 206 1.46 -8.65 -15.70
CA VAL A 206 1.15 -7.71 -14.61
C VAL A 206 0.01 -8.22 -13.74
N VAL A 207 -1.04 -8.78 -14.33
CA VAL A 207 -2.16 -9.39 -13.57
C VAL A 207 -1.65 -10.56 -12.74
N GLY A 208 -0.88 -11.47 -13.34
CA GLY A 208 -0.32 -12.61 -12.63
C GLY A 208 0.54 -12.19 -11.41
N VAL A 209 1.47 -11.23 -11.59
CA VAL A 209 2.31 -10.71 -10.51
C VAL A 209 1.49 -9.92 -9.48
N GLY A 210 0.53 -9.11 -9.92
CA GLY A 210 -0.32 -8.29 -9.04
C GLY A 210 -1.14 -9.12 -8.05
N LEU A 211 -1.51 -10.35 -8.41
CA LEU A 211 -2.19 -11.30 -7.51
C LEU A 211 -1.32 -11.75 -6.33
N TYR A 212 0.00 -11.56 -6.38
CA TYR A 212 0.92 -11.78 -5.25
C TYR A 212 1.10 -10.53 -4.37
N GLY A 213 0.46 -9.40 -4.70
CA GLY A 213 0.63 -8.12 -4.01
C GLY A 213 -0.32 -7.91 -2.84
N TYR A 214 -1.56 -7.54 -3.14
CA TYR A 214 -2.58 -7.19 -2.15
C TYR A 214 -3.96 -7.67 -2.59
N SER A 215 -4.69 -8.34 -1.69
CA SER A 215 -5.96 -9.01 -2.01
C SER A 215 -7.01 -8.15 -2.74
N PRO A 216 -7.20 -6.85 -2.50
CA PRO A 216 -8.11 -6.00 -3.28
C PRO A 216 -7.80 -5.96 -4.78
N PHE A 217 -6.57 -6.27 -5.21
CA PHE A 217 -6.24 -6.38 -6.62
C PHE A 217 -7.05 -7.48 -7.35
N ARG A 218 -7.62 -8.44 -6.62
CA ARG A 218 -8.42 -9.56 -7.20
C ARG A 218 -9.66 -9.08 -7.98
N VAL A 219 -10.12 -7.83 -7.79
CA VAL A 219 -11.21 -7.25 -8.57
C VAL A 219 -10.76 -6.70 -9.94
N VAL A 220 -9.45 -6.47 -10.12
CA VAL A 220 -8.92 -5.91 -11.37
C VAL A 220 -9.15 -6.83 -12.57
N PRO A 221 -8.90 -8.15 -12.51
CA PRO A 221 -9.24 -9.08 -13.60
C PRO A 221 -10.72 -8.99 -14.02
N LEU A 222 -11.65 -8.85 -13.08
CA LEU A 222 -13.07 -8.68 -13.39
C LEU A 222 -13.33 -7.39 -14.18
N PHE A 223 -12.67 -6.31 -13.78
CA PHE A 223 -12.76 -5.04 -14.51
C PHE A 223 -12.16 -5.13 -15.93
N LEU A 224 -11.04 -5.84 -16.11
CA LEU A 224 -10.46 -6.06 -17.46
C LEU A 224 -11.41 -6.87 -18.35
N VAL A 225 -12.11 -7.87 -17.82
CA VAL A 225 -13.15 -8.60 -18.53
C VAL A 225 -14.29 -7.68 -18.94
N ALA A 226 -14.76 -6.81 -18.04
CA ALA A 226 -15.80 -5.81 -18.36
C ALA A 226 -15.34 -4.86 -19.48
N CYS A 227 -14.09 -4.39 -19.45
CA CYS A 227 -13.49 -3.60 -20.53
C CYS A 227 -13.45 -4.35 -21.88
N LEU A 228 -13.11 -5.64 -21.86
CA LEU A 228 -13.13 -6.49 -23.06
C LEU A 228 -14.55 -6.62 -23.62
N LEU A 229 -15.55 -6.84 -22.77
CA LEU A 229 -16.97 -6.92 -23.20
C LEU A 229 -17.44 -5.62 -23.85
N VAL A 230 -17.08 -4.46 -23.28
CA VAL A 230 -17.36 -3.15 -23.90
C VAL A 230 -16.65 -3.02 -25.24
N ALA A 231 -15.37 -3.41 -25.34
CA ALA A 231 -14.62 -3.36 -26.59
C ALA A 231 -15.22 -4.26 -27.67
N LEU A 232 -15.68 -5.47 -27.30
CA LEU A 232 -16.35 -6.40 -28.21
C LEU A 232 -17.72 -5.87 -28.68
N ALA A 233 -18.46 -5.18 -27.82
CA ALA A 233 -19.72 -4.51 -28.16
C ALA A 233 -19.48 -3.36 -29.14
N VAL A 234 -18.47 -2.53 -28.90
CA VAL A 234 -18.07 -1.41 -29.79
C VAL A 234 -17.54 -1.91 -31.14
N ALA A 235 -16.83 -3.06 -31.15
CA ALA A 235 -16.36 -3.68 -32.40
C ALA A 235 -17.51 -4.11 -33.34
N GLY A 236 -18.71 -4.27 -32.80
CA GLY A 236 -19.92 -4.59 -33.56
C GLY A 236 -19.79 -5.88 -34.36
N ALA A 237 -20.28 -5.86 -35.63
CA ALA A 237 -20.29 -6.99 -36.53
C ALA A 237 -18.95 -7.24 -37.27
N ARG A 238 -17.82 -6.79 -36.73
CA ARG A 238 -16.47 -7.01 -37.33
C ARG A 238 -15.85 -8.30 -36.76
N PRO A 239 -16.10 -9.49 -37.35
CA PRO A 239 -15.70 -10.78 -36.77
C PRO A 239 -14.19 -10.92 -36.64
N TYR A 240 -13.43 -10.37 -37.57
CA TYR A 240 -11.95 -10.40 -37.51
C TYR A 240 -11.39 -9.64 -36.29
N VAL A 241 -11.88 -8.42 -36.04
CA VAL A 241 -11.46 -7.63 -34.86
C VAL A 241 -11.82 -8.34 -33.57
N ARG A 242 -13.06 -8.84 -33.44
CA ARG A 242 -13.52 -9.58 -32.26
C ARG A 242 -12.66 -10.81 -32.00
N ARG A 243 -12.37 -11.61 -33.06
CA ARG A 243 -11.51 -12.79 -32.95
C ARG A 243 -10.11 -12.44 -32.48
N ALA A 244 -9.51 -11.38 -33.05
CA ALA A 244 -8.17 -10.93 -32.64
C ALA A 244 -8.13 -10.48 -31.18
N LEU A 245 -9.12 -9.71 -30.71
CA LEU A 245 -9.23 -9.29 -29.31
C LEU A 245 -9.38 -10.48 -28.37
N LEU A 246 -10.26 -11.45 -28.68
CA LEU A 246 -10.47 -12.62 -27.87
C LEU A 246 -9.23 -13.52 -27.80
N VAL A 247 -8.56 -13.76 -28.93
CA VAL A 247 -7.34 -14.58 -28.98
C VAL A 247 -6.23 -13.90 -28.16
N ASN A 248 -5.99 -12.61 -28.37
CA ASN A 248 -4.93 -11.92 -27.67
C ASN A 248 -5.23 -11.76 -26.16
N ALA A 249 -6.48 -11.52 -25.76
CA ALA A 249 -6.89 -11.52 -24.37
C ALA A 249 -6.73 -12.92 -23.74
N GLY A 250 -7.07 -13.99 -24.48
CA GLY A 250 -6.85 -15.37 -24.06
C GLY A 250 -5.38 -15.70 -23.84
N LEU A 251 -4.49 -15.25 -24.74
CA LEU A 251 -3.03 -15.40 -24.57
C LEU A 251 -2.52 -14.63 -23.36
N GLY A 252 -3.01 -13.42 -23.13
CA GLY A 252 -2.71 -12.65 -21.91
C GLY A 252 -3.19 -13.38 -20.62
N ALA A 253 -4.41 -13.95 -20.67
CA ALA A 253 -4.93 -14.75 -19.56
C ALA A 253 -4.08 -16.02 -19.31
N LEU A 254 -3.60 -16.66 -20.37
CA LEU A 254 -2.68 -17.81 -20.25
C LEU A 254 -1.38 -17.40 -19.54
N VAL A 255 -0.78 -16.26 -19.91
CA VAL A 255 0.41 -15.75 -19.21
C VAL A 255 0.10 -15.48 -17.73
N ALA A 256 -1.05 -14.85 -17.43
CA ALA A 256 -1.45 -14.60 -16.05
C ALA A 256 -1.61 -15.90 -15.25
N MET A 257 -2.21 -16.92 -15.85
CA MET A 257 -2.37 -18.26 -15.23
C MET A 257 -1.02 -18.93 -14.96
N VAL A 258 -0.06 -18.89 -15.90
CA VAL A 258 1.27 -19.49 -15.70
C VAL A 258 2.03 -18.76 -14.60
N VAL A 259 1.94 -17.42 -14.54
CA VAL A 259 2.49 -16.64 -13.43
C VAL A 259 1.83 -17.00 -12.12
N PHE A 260 0.53 -17.23 -12.10
CA PHE A 260 -0.24 -17.56 -10.90
C PHE A 260 -0.04 -19.01 -10.40
N VAL A 261 0.55 -19.90 -11.19
CA VAL A 261 0.68 -21.35 -10.86
C VAL A 261 1.15 -21.62 -9.42
N PRO A 262 2.23 -21.00 -8.87
CA PRO A 262 2.64 -21.29 -7.50
C PRO A 262 1.56 -20.95 -6.47
N LEU A 263 0.93 -19.79 -6.60
CA LEU A 263 -0.14 -19.34 -5.69
C LEU A 263 -1.44 -20.13 -5.93
N GLY A 264 -1.74 -20.49 -7.18
CA GLY A 264 -2.86 -21.35 -7.56
C GLY A 264 -2.72 -22.76 -6.98
N ARG A 265 -1.50 -23.31 -6.98
CA ARG A 265 -1.22 -24.58 -6.30
C ARG A 265 -1.51 -24.48 -4.79
N PHE A 266 -1.05 -23.41 -4.14
CA PHE A 266 -1.36 -23.18 -2.71
C PHE A 266 -2.87 -23.07 -2.47
N LEU A 267 -3.59 -22.38 -3.35
CA LEU A 267 -5.06 -22.30 -3.31
C LEU A 267 -5.73 -23.68 -3.35
N LEU A 268 -5.22 -24.61 -4.18
CA LEU A 268 -5.77 -25.96 -4.29
C LEU A 268 -5.40 -26.84 -3.10
N GLU A 269 -4.18 -26.71 -2.56
CA GLU A 269 -3.69 -27.48 -1.41
C GLU A 269 -4.29 -26.99 -0.08
N ARG A 270 -4.50 -25.68 0.08
CA ARG A 270 -4.95 -25.04 1.32
C ARG A 270 -5.98 -23.94 1.04
N PRO A 271 -7.16 -24.29 0.49
CA PRO A 271 -8.21 -23.33 0.19
C PRO A 271 -8.74 -22.62 1.43
N ASP A 272 -8.74 -23.30 2.58
CA ASP A 272 -9.07 -22.78 3.90
C ASP A 272 -8.26 -21.51 4.23
N LEU A 273 -6.94 -21.57 4.15
CA LEU A 273 -6.04 -20.45 4.45
C LEU A 273 -6.10 -19.36 3.38
N PHE A 274 -6.18 -19.75 2.09
CA PHE A 274 -6.19 -18.78 0.99
C PHE A 274 -7.45 -17.90 1.01
N TRP A 275 -8.61 -18.49 1.30
CA TRP A 275 -9.88 -17.78 1.33
C TRP A 275 -10.25 -17.22 2.71
N GLN A 276 -9.54 -17.60 3.78
CA GLN A 276 -9.85 -17.21 5.15
C GLN A 276 -10.09 -15.70 5.30
N ARG A 277 -9.19 -14.88 4.74
CA ARG A 277 -9.32 -13.41 4.80
C ARG A 277 -10.52 -12.90 4.01
N ALA A 278 -10.78 -13.43 2.81
CA ALA A 278 -11.91 -13.00 2.00
C ALA A 278 -13.23 -13.46 2.64
N ALA A 279 -13.29 -14.72 3.09
CA ALA A 279 -14.47 -15.27 3.74
C ALA A 279 -14.81 -14.52 5.05
N SER A 280 -13.79 -14.21 5.88
CA SER A 280 -14.00 -13.45 7.13
C SER A 280 -14.53 -12.04 6.89
N ARG A 281 -14.36 -11.48 5.69
CA ARG A 281 -14.86 -10.15 5.31
C ARG A 281 -16.25 -10.20 4.67
N LEU A 282 -16.57 -11.30 3.96
CA LEU A 282 -17.84 -11.48 3.27
C LEU A 282 -18.96 -11.95 4.20
N VAL A 283 -18.66 -12.84 5.17
CA VAL A 283 -19.67 -13.49 6.03
C VAL A 283 -19.61 -12.92 7.44
N GLY A 284 -20.48 -11.96 7.72
CA GLY A 284 -20.69 -11.44 9.08
C GLY A 284 -21.64 -12.35 9.88
N ARG A 285 -21.29 -12.62 11.14
CA ARG A 285 -22.12 -13.44 12.05
C ARG A 285 -23.41 -12.75 12.54
N GLN A 286 -23.63 -11.48 12.21
CA GLN A 286 -24.69 -10.64 12.82
C GLN A 286 -25.41 -9.73 11.81
N GLN A 287 -25.64 -10.17 10.57
CA GLN A 287 -26.32 -9.29 9.61
C GLN A 287 -27.72 -9.81 9.29
N ASP A 288 -28.72 -9.03 9.66
CA ASP A 288 -30.15 -9.30 9.35
C ASP A 288 -30.44 -9.23 7.83
N SER A 289 -29.65 -8.45 7.06
CA SER A 289 -29.78 -8.34 5.60
C SER A 289 -28.44 -8.03 4.90
N PRO A 290 -27.77 -9.01 4.29
CA PRO A 290 -26.52 -8.77 3.53
C PRO A 290 -26.70 -7.81 2.35
N LEU A 291 -27.87 -7.83 1.69
CA LEU A 291 -28.15 -6.93 0.56
C LEU A 291 -28.29 -5.46 1.02
N ALA A 292 -28.95 -5.23 2.14
CA ALA A 292 -29.07 -3.89 2.70
C ALA A 292 -27.72 -3.33 3.14
N THR A 293 -26.86 -4.16 3.77
CA THR A 293 -25.50 -3.79 4.13
C THR A 293 -24.66 -3.50 2.90
N PHE A 294 -24.78 -4.29 1.83
CA PHE A 294 -24.09 -4.02 0.58
C PHE A 294 -24.52 -2.68 -0.03
N ALA A 295 -25.83 -2.40 -0.07
CA ALA A 295 -26.37 -1.14 -0.59
C ALA A 295 -25.87 0.06 0.23
N ASP A 296 -25.86 -0.04 1.56
CA ASP A 296 -25.32 0.99 2.46
C ASP A 296 -23.80 1.19 2.22
N ASN A 297 -23.04 0.10 2.09
CA ASN A 297 -21.61 0.17 1.77
C ASN A 297 -21.35 0.84 0.42
N VAL A 298 -22.16 0.57 -0.62
CA VAL A 298 -22.06 1.23 -1.93
C VAL A 298 -22.33 2.72 -1.81
N LEU A 299 -23.36 3.10 -1.05
CA LEU A 299 -23.68 4.52 -0.81
C LEU A 299 -22.54 5.23 -0.05
N ARG A 300 -22.05 4.62 1.04
CA ARG A 300 -20.93 5.18 1.81
C ARG A 300 -19.68 5.31 0.96
N GLU A 301 -19.37 4.30 0.13
CA GLU A 301 -18.22 4.34 -0.77
C GLU A 301 -18.37 5.44 -1.83
N ALA A 302 -19.54 5.63 -2.41
CA ALA A 302 -19.81 6.71 -3.35
C ALA A 302 -19.64 8.11 -2.70
N LEU A 303 -20.06 8.26 -1.44
CA LEU A 303 -19.90 9.49 -0.67
C LEU A 303 -18.47 9.70 -0.17
N ALA A 304 -17.65 8.64 -0.08
CA ALA A 304 -16.29 8.70 0.48
C ALA A 304 -15.35 9.58 -0.33
N PHE A 305 -15.54 9.66 -1.63
CA PHE A 305 -14.68 10.48 -2.48
C PHE A 305 -14.79 11.97 -2.15
N ASN A 306 -15.99 12.46 -1.75
CA ASN A 306 -16.29 13.89 -1.65
C ASN A 306 -16.82 14.33 -0.28
N TRP A 307 -17.30 13.42 0.56
CA TRP A 307 -18.06 13.80 1.76
C TRP A 307 -17.49 13.22 3.05
N LYS A 308 -17.54 11.89 3.24
CA LYS A 308 -17.15 11.25 4.49
C LYS A 308 -16.35 9.97 4.18
N GLY A 309 -15.04 10.02 4.40
CA GLY A 309 -14.10 8.95 4.08
C GLY A 309 -13.97 7.86 5.16
N ASP A 310 -12.82 7.18 5.11
CA ASP A 310 -12.46 6.03 5.94
C ASP A 310 -12.47 6.40 7.45
N PRO A 311 -13.13 5.63 8.31
CA PRO A 311 -13.13 5.86 9.76
C PRO A 311 -11.83 5.42 10.45
N VAL A 312 -10.97 4.63 9.80
CA VAL A 312 -9.82 3.97 10.41
C VAL A 312 -8.59 4.89 10.41
N TRP A 313 -8.14 5.31 11.58
CA TRP A 313 -7.03 6.25 11.78
C TRP A 313 -5.67 5.81 11.20
N VAL A 314 -5.42 4.50 11.09
CA VAL A 314 -4.19 3.98 10.47
C VAL A 314 -4.10 4.33 8.99
N ASN A 315 -5.25 4.42 8.31
CA ASN A 315 -5.33 4.62 6.87
C ASN A 315 -5.22 6.09 6.45
N GLY A 316 -5.60 7.01 7.33
CA GLY A 316 -5.64 8.45 7.06
C GLY A 316 -6.24 9.21 8.22
N VAL A 317 -6.54 10.50 8.04
CA VAL A 317 -7.32 11.26 9.01
C VAL A 317 -8.76 10.73 8.99
N PRO A 318 -9.32 10.27 10.14
CA PRO A 318 -10.64 9.66 10.17
C PRO A 318 -11.73 10.55 9.55
N TYR A 319 -12.57 9.93 8.74
CA TYR A 319 -13.71 10.54 8.05
C TYR A 319 -13.36 11.64 7.03
N ASP A 320 -12.09 11.90 6.75
CA ASP A 320 -11.69 12.86 5.73
C ASP A 320 -12.01 12.33 4.33
N PRO A 321 -12.62 13.13 3.43
CA PRO A 321 -12.90 12.70 2.06
C PRO A 321 -11.65 12.27 1.32
N PHE A 322 -11.72 11.17 0.54
CA PHE A 322 -10.57 10.62 -0.19
C PHE A 322 -9.87 11.62 -1.11
N LEU A 323 -10.65 12.51 -1.74
CA LEU A 323 -10.15 13.49 -2.71
C LEU A 323 -10.01 14.90 -2.14
N GLY A 324 -10.54 15.14 -0.94
CA GLY A 324 -10.70 16.49 -0.43
C GLY A 324 -11.68 17.32 -1.29
N LYS A 325 -11.91 18.58 -0.92
CA LYS A 325 -12.97 19.41 -1.54
C LYS A 325 -12.68 19.78 -3.00
N VAL A 326 -11.45 20.16 -3.32
CA VAL A 326 -11.09 20.72 -4.64
C VAL A 326 -11.01 19.62 -5.70
N VAL A 327 -10.23 18.56 -5.44
CA VAL A 327 -10.12 17.43 -6.38
C VAL A 327 -11.44 16.71 -6.50
N GLY A 328 -12.22 16.60 -5.40
CA GLY A 328 -13.55 16.05 -5.39
C GLY A 328 -14.53 16.80 -6.30
N ALA A 329 -14.48 18.13 -6.34
CA ALA A 329 -15.29 18.93 -7.26
C ALA A 329 -14.93 18.62 -8.74
N PHE A 330 -13.62 18.54 -9.06
CA PHE A 330 -13.20 18.14 -10.41
C PHE A 330 -13.56 16.69 -10.73
N PHE A 331 -13.56 15.81 -9.75
CA PHE A 331 -14.01 14.42 -9.94
C PHE A 331 -15.49 14.35 -10.35
N VAL A 332 -16.37 15.07 -9.64
CA VAL A 332 -17.81 15.14 -9.99
C VAL A 332 -18.02 15.73 -11.38
N LEU A 333 -17.36 16.85 -11.71
CA LEU A 333 -17.41 17.42 -13.05
C LEU A 333 -16.90 16.45 -14.12
N GLY A 334 -15.85 15.70 -13.80
CA GLY A 334 -15.29 14.67 -14.67
C GLY A 334 -16.24 13.50 -14.91
N LEU A 335 -16.98 13.06 -13.86
CA LEU A 335 -18.02 12.04 -14.00
C LEU A 335 -19.15 12.48 -14.92
N VAL A 336 -19.67 13.70 -14.72
CA VAL A 336 -20.71 14.29 -15.58
C VAL A 336 -20.22 14.38 -17.03
N TYR A 337 -18.99 14.86 -17.23
CA TYR A 337 -18.41 14.94 -18.56
C TYR A 337 -18.23 13.57 -19.21
N ALA A 338 -17.72 12.58 -18.46
CA ALA A 338 -17.53 11.22 -18.96
C ALA A 338 -18.87 10.57 -19.34
N ALA A 339 -19.90 10.72 -18.51
CA ALA A 339 -21.25 10.25 -18.79
C ALA A 339 -21.83 10.90 -20.07
N PHE A 340 -21.70 12.22 -20.20
CA PHE A 340 -22.08 12.92 -21.43
C PHE A 340 -21.32 12.42 -22.66
N ALA A 341 -20.00 12.19 -22.55
CA ALA A 341 -19.17 11.73 -23.65
C ALA A 341 -19.54 10.30 -24.09
N VAL A 342 -19.88 9.41 -23.16
CA VAL A 342 -20.36 8.05 -23.48
C VAL A 342 -21.70 8.10 -24.21
N THR A 343 -22.67 8.87 -23.72
CA THR A 343 -24.02 8.91 -24.30
C THR A 343 -24.06 9.57 -25.69
N ARG A 344 -23.33 10.67 -25.87
CA ARG A 344 -23.36 11.46 -27.11
C ARG A 344 -22.32 11.05 -28.13
N ARG A 345 -21.11 10.69 -27.70
CA ARG A 345 -19.96 10.45 -28.59
C ARG A 345 -19.60 8.97 -28.70
N ARG A 346 -20.15 8.08 -27.87
CA ARG A 346 -19.89 6.64 -27.81
C ARG A 346 -18.40 6.29 -27.74
N VAL A 347 -17.60 7.08 -27.01
CA VAL A 347 -16.15 6.92 -26.92
C VAL A 347 -15.82 5.97 -25.76
N ALA A 348 -15.32 4.78 -26.10
CA ALA A 348 -15.04 3.69 -25.16
C ALA A 348 -14.19 4.07 -23.93
N PRO A 349 -13.10 4.87 -24.03
CA PRO A 349 -12.30 5.25 -22.85
C PRO A 349 -13.09 5.85 -21.69
N TYR A 350 -14.10 6.67 -21.96
CA TYR A 350 -14.95 7.23 -20.89
C TYR A 350 -15.81 6.15 -20.24
N GLY A 351 -16.30 5.18 -21.02
CA GLY A 351 -17.02 4.01 -20.52
C GLY A 351 -16.16 3.16 -19.57
N TYR A 352 -14.90 2.95 -19.91
CA TYR A 352 -13.96 2.24 -19.03
C TYR A 352 -13.77 2.96 -17.69
N LEU A 353 -13.64 4.30 -17.70
CA LEU A 353 -13.52 5.07 -16.46
C LEU A 353 -14.78 4.96 -15.58
N LEU A 354 -15.97 5.09 -16.17
CA LEU A 354 -17.24 5.01 -15.44
C LEU A 354 -17.49 3.61 -14.85
N LEU A 355 -17.15 2.54 -15.58
CA LEU A 355 -17.25 1.16 -15.10
C LEU A 355 -16.18 0.83 -14.06
N GLY A 356 -15.00 1.46 -14.17
CA GLY A 356 -13.87 1.20 -13.27
C GLY A 356 -14.17 1.59 -11.83
N ILE A 357 -14.90 2.66 -11.59
CA ILE A 357 -15.18 3.13 -10.23
C ILE A 357 -15.97 2.07 -9.44
N PRO A 358 -17.18 1.63 -9.84
CA PRO A 358 -17.93 0.66 -9.07
C PRO A 358 -17.27 -0.73 -9.03
N LEU A 359 -16.60 -1.17 -10.10
CA LEU A 359 -16.00 -2.50 -10.13
C LEU A 359 -14.72 -2.58 -9.29
N LEU A 360 -13.88 -1.55 -9.30
CA LEU A 360 -12.63 -1.56 -8.53
C LEU A 360 -12.86 -1.27 -7.03
N THR A 361 -14.00 -0.69 -6.64
CA THR A 361 -14.39 -0.53 -5.22
C THR A 361 -15.09 -1.76 -4.63
N LEU A 362 -15.36 -2.80 -5.42
CA LEU A 362 -16.02 -4.03 -4.92
C LEU A 362 -15.29 -4.65 -3.73
N SER A 363 -13.97 -4.53 -3.66
CA SER A 363 -13.18 -5.04 -2.52
C SER A 363 -13.48 -4.29 -1.21
N SER A 364 -13.96 -3.05 -1.27
CA SER A 364 -14.45 -2.28 -0.11
C SER A 364 -15.93 -2.60 0.14
N THR A 365 -16.79 -2.45 -0.86
CA THR A 365 -18.24 -2.57 -0.72
C THR A 365 -18.72 -3.97 -0.35
N LEU A 366 -17.99 -5.03 -0.75
CA LEU A 366 -18.25 -6.42 -0.38
C LEU A 366 -17.72 -6.80 1.02
N SER A 367 -17.14 -5.87 1.78
CA SER A 367 -16.70 -6.14 3.17
C SER A 367 -17.90 -6.07 4.12
N LEU A 368 -18.80 -7.05 4.04
CA LEU A 368 -20.09 -7.05 4.73
C LEU A 368 -19.96 -7.34 6.23
N ALA A 369 -18.93 -8.11 6.63
CA ALA A 369 -18.72 -8.47 8.03
C ALA A 369 -18.29 -7.30 8.93
N PHE A 370 -17.76 -6.23 8.35
CA PHE A 370 -17.20 -5.09 9.08
C PHE A 370 -17.70 -3.76 8.46
N PRO A 371 -19.01 -3.48 8.48
CA PRO A 371 -19.57 -2.27 7.88
C PRO A 371 -19.07 -0.98 8.56
N GLN A 372 -18.63 -1.06 9.82
CA GLN A 372 -18.00 0.04 10.55
C GLN A 372 -16.63 0.44 10.02
N GLU A 373 -15.95 -0.44 9.25
CA GLU A 373 -14.68 -0.13 8.56
C GLU A 373 -14.91 0.34 7.11
N ASN A 374 -16.14 0.60 6.70
CA ASN A 374 -16.50 1.11 5.39
C ASN A 374 -16.99 2.57 5.49
N PRO A 375 -16.62 3.40 4.51
CA PRO A 375 -15.81 3.11 3.31
C PRO A 375 -14.34 2.86 3.66
N SER A 376 -13.59 2.13 2.80
CA SER A 376 -12.20 1.82 3.09
C SER A 376 -11.23 2.39 2.06
N LEU A 377 -10.49 3.39 2.45
CA LEU A 377 -9.46 4.08 1.67
C LEU A 377 -8.42 3.10 1.09
N VAL A 378 -8.03 2.08 1.85
CA VAL A 378 -7.01 1.11 1.45
C VAL A 378 -7.56 -0.01 0.57
N ARG A 379 -8.83 -0.43 0.78
CA ARG A 379 -9.47 -1.44 -0.07
C ARG A 379 -9.88 -0.85 -1.43
N SER A 380 -10.12 0.45 -1.49
CA SER A 380 -10.43 1.19 -2.72
C SER A 380 -9.20 1.66 -3.49
N ALA A 381 -7.99 1.36 -3.00
CA ALA A 381 -6.73 1.73 -3.65
C ALA A 381 -6.61 1.34 -5.15
N PRO A 382 -7.14 0.20 -5.64
CA PRO A 382 -7.14 -0.12 -7.07
C PRO A 382 -7.83 0.91 -7.96
N THR A 383 -8.75 1.75 -7.41
CA THR A 383 -9.49 2.77 -8.17
C THR A 383 -8.70 4.04 -8.42
N ILE A 384 -7.61 4.29 -7.68
CA ILE A 384 -6.84 5.54 -7.74
C ILE A 384 -6.53 5.96 -9.18
N PRO A 385 -6.01 5.10 -10.07
CA PRO A 385 -5.70 5.51 -11.43
C PRO A 385 -6.91 6.03 -12.20
N VAL A 386 -8.07 5.39 -12.02
CA VAL A 386 -9.33 5.75 -12.70
C VAL A 386 -9.89 7.05 -12.16
N VAL A 387 -9.96 7.20 -10.84
CA VAL A 387 -10.52 8.37 -10.17
C VAL A 387 -9.75 9.64 -10.52
N PHE A 388 -8.42 9.59 -10.49
CA PHE A 388 -7.60 10.76 -10.82
C PHE A 388 -7.58 11.07 -12.33
N LEU A 389 -7.77 10.08 -13.20
CA LEU A 389 -8.02 10.34 -14.62
C LEU A 389 -9.35 11.05 -14.83
N VAL A 390 -10.42 10.64 -14.15
CA VAL A 390 -11.72 11.33 -14.22
C VAL A 390 -11.57 12.77 -13.73
N ALA A 391 -10.93 13.01 -12.60
CA ALA A 391 -10.71 14.36 -12.06
C ALA A 391 -9.83 15.25 -12.99
N ALA A 392 -8.94 14.63 -13.77
CA ALA A 392 -8.09 15.36 -14.71
C ALA A 392 -8.83 15.84 -15.98
N LEU A 393 -9.96 15.22 -16.35
CA LEU A 393 -10.68 15.55 -17.59
C LEU A 393 -11.12 17.02 -17.66
N PRO A 394 -11.86 17.59 -16.67
CA PRO A 394 -12.31 18.98 -16.74
C PRO A 394 -11.13 19.97 -16.71
N LEU A 395 -10.06 19.67 -16.00
CA LEU A 395 -8.83 20.49 -15.96
C LEU A 395 -8.14 20.50 -17.33
N ALA A 396 -8.07 19.36 -18.00
CA ALA A 396 -7.51 19.27 -19.34
C ALA A 396 -8.36 20.03 -20.37
N LEU A 397 -9.68 19.99 -20.22
CA LEU A 397 -10.60 20.78 -21.05
C LEU A 397 -10.43 22.29 -20.79
N ALA A 398 -10.32 22.70 -19.54
CA ALA A 398 -10.05 24.10 -19.19
C ALA A 398 -8.74 24.59 -19.82
N TRP A 399 -7.66 23.78 -19.72
CA TRP A 399 -6.40 24.11 -20.39
C TRP A 399 -6.56 24.26 -21.90
N GLN A 400 -7.26 23.32 -22.57
CA GLN A 400 -7.53 23.40 -24.01
C GLN A 400 -8.33 24.65 -24.38
N ARG A 401 -9.30 25.04 -23.56
CA ARG A 401 -10.10 26.26 -23.78
C ARG A 401 -9.26 27.53 -23.61
N LEU A 402 -8.38 27.59 -22.63
CA LEU A 402 -7.44 28.70 -22.46
C LEU A 402 -6.53 28.88 -23.68
N GLU A 403 -6.00 27.78 -24.24
CA GLU A 403 -5.21 27.83 -25.46
C GLU A 403 -6.00 28.29 -26.69
N ALA A 404 -7.30 27.98 -26.73
CA ALA A 404 -8.15 28.43 -27.85
C ALA A 404 -8.55 29.90 -27.72
N LEU A 405 -8.67 30.44 -26.49
CA LEU A 405 -9.04 31.82 -26.23
C LEU A 405 -7.84 32.77 -26.29
N VAL A 406 -6.66 32.30 -25.89
CA VAL A 406 -5.41 33.05 -25.89
C VAL A 406 -4.47 32.38 -26.88
N PRO A 407 -4.32 32.95 -28.10
CA PRO A 407 -3.52 32.33 -29.14
C PRO A 407 -2.03 32.26 -28.79
N ASP A 408 -1.29 31.42 -29.50
CA ASP A 408 0.16 31.29 -29.47
C ASP A 408 0.74 30.68 -28.18
N ARG A 409 1.94 31.13 -27.86
CA ARG A 409 2.71 30.68 -26.71
C ARG A 409 2.04 31.08 -25.38
N ALA A 410 1.34 32.20 -25.34
CA ALA A 410 0.74 32.74 -24.11
C ALA A 410 -0.36 31.81 -23.54
N GLY A 411 -1.25 31.25 -24.38
CA GLY A 411 -2.28 30.31 -23.93
C GLY A 411 -1.71 29.01 -23.34
N ARG A 412 -0.62 28.50 -23.94
CA ARG A 412 0.10 27.33 -23.41
C ARG A 412 0.74 27.61 -22.05
N VAL A 413 1.36 28.78 -21.92
CA VAL A 413 1.98 29.21 -20.65
C VAL A 413 0.90 29.45 -19.59
N ALA A 414 -0.22 30.08 -19.92
CA ALA A 414 -1.33 30.29 -19.00
C ALA A 414 -1.91 28.96 -18.46
N GLY A 415 -2.14 27.98 -19.35
CA GLY A 415 -2.60 26.65 -18.93
C GLY A 415 -1.60 25.91 -18.05
N ALA A 416 -0.31 25.99 -18.37
CA ALA A 416 0.75 25.41 -17.55
C ALA A 416 0.87 26.11 -16.18
N ALA A 417 0.78 27.45 -16.13
CA ALA A 417 0.80 28.22 -14.90
C ALA A 417 -0.42 27.92 -14.01
N MET A 418 -1.61 27.82 -14.61
CA MET A 418 -2.82 27.40 -13.90
C MET A 418 -2.63 26.02 -13.25
N LEU A 419 -2.12 25.05 -13.98
CA LEU A 419 -1.85 23.71 -13.44
C LEU A 419 -0.80 23.78 -12.33
N ALA A 420 0.30 24.51 -12.53
CA ALA A 420 1.36 24.66 -11.53
C ALA A 420 0.82 25.30 -10.24
N ALA A 421 0.03 26.37 -10.35
CA ALA A 421 -0.61 27.02 -9.20
C ALA A 421 -1.56 26.05 -8.44
N LEU A 422 -2.36 25.29 -9.17
CA LEU A 422 -3.24 24.27 -8.59
C LEU A 422 -2.43 23.18 -7.87
N VAL A 423 -1.37 22.67 -8.50
CA VAL A 423 -0.51 21.60 -7.92
C VAL A 423 0.21 22.12 -6.66
N VAL A 424 0.71 23.36 -6.67
CA VAL A 424 1.31 24.00 -5.48
C VAL A 424 0.27 24.12 -4.37
N TYR A 425 -0.91 24.64 -4.67
CA TYR A 425 -1.99 24.79 -3.70
C TYR A 425 -2.39 23.42 -3.09
N LEU A 426 -2.64 22.41 -3.94
CA LEU A 426 -2.97 21.06 -3.49
C LEU A 426 -1.79 20.40 -2.76
N GLY A 427 -0.55 20.68 -3.16
CA GLY A 427 0.66 20.22 -2.50
C GLY A 427 0.77 20.75 -1.06
N VAL A 428 0.47 22.05 -0.85
CA VAL A 428 0.44 22.64 0.50
C VAL A 428 -0.67 22.01 1.35
N LEU A 429 -1.87 21.86 0.81
CA LEU A 429 -2.97 21.18 1.50
C LEU A 429 -2.64 19.72 1.81
N GLY A 430 -2.05 18.99 0.85
CA GLY A 430 -1.62 17.61 1.01
C GLY A 430 -0.52 17.46 2.06
N TYR A 431 0.45 18.39 2.09
CA TYR A 431 1.48 18.45 3.12
C TYR A 431 0.87 18.64 4.51
N GLN A 432 0.00 19.67 4.67
CA GLN A 432 -0.69 19.92 5.93
C GLN A 432 -1.47 18.68 6.38
N ARG A 433 -2.24 18.07 5.46
CA ARG A 433 -3.10 16.95 5.79
C ARG A 433 -2.33 15.68 6.17
N TYR A 434 -1.22 15.38 5.47
CA TYR A 434 -0.48 14.15 5.73
C TYR A 434 0.64 14.35 6.78
N PHE A 435 1.47 15.37 6.64
CA PHE A 435 2.66 15.53 7.49
C PHE A 435 2.38 16.24 8.81
N VAL A 436 1.19 16.85 8.97
CA VAL A 436 0.77 17.51 10.21
C VAL A 436 -0.44 16.82 10.82
N ASP A 437 -1.60 16.86 10.14
CA ASP A 437 -2.86 16.39 10.71
C ASP A 437 -2.83 14.87 10.94
N TYR A 438 -2.42 14.10 9.92
CA TYR A 438 -2.34 12.63 10.04
C TYR A 438 -1.22 12.20 10.98
N ASP A 439 -0.04 12.83 10.95
CA ASP A 439 1.05 12.50 11.88
C ASP A 439 0.61 12.71 13.33
N LEU A 440 -0.10 13.80 13.62
CA LEU A 440 -0.65 14.08 14.95
C LEU A 440 -1.70 13.04 15.37
N GLU A 441 -2.65 12.72 14.47
CA GLU A 441 -3.69 11.73 14.73
C GLU A 441 -3.07 10.34 14.94
N HIS A 442 -2.12 9.95 14.10
CA HIS A 442 -1.42 8.67 14.22
C HIS A 442 -0.66 8.56 15.54
N ARG A 443 0.06 9.61 15.97
CA ARG A 443 0.77 9.63 17.26
C ARG A 443 -0.18 9.56 18.45
N ARG A 444 -1.36 10.17 18.38
CA ARG A 444 -2.38 10.10 19.43
C ARG A 444 -3.03 8.74 19.53
N SER A 445 -3.32 8.11 18.40
CA SER A 445 -4.08 6.86 18.31
C SER A 445 -3.20 5.60 18.42
N SER A 446 -1.93 5.65 17.99
CA SER A 446 -0.97 4.55 18.14
C SER A 446 -0.36 4.53 19.54
N TRP A 447 0.18 3.38 19.95
CA TRP A 447 1.02 3.28 21.15
C TRP A 447 2.48 3.61 20.81
N ASN A 448 3.20 4.19 21.79
CA ASN A 448 4.59 4.60 21.67
C ASN A 448 5.58 3.44 21.87
N SER A 449 5.41 2.38 21.10
CA SER A 449 6.27 1.20 21.12
C SER A 449 7.75 1.53 20.89
N SER A 450 8.02 2.58 20.09
CA SER A 450 9.38 3.04 19.80
C SER A 450 10.10 3.60 21.02
N GLU A 451 9.40 4.34 21.88
CA GLU A 451 9.95 4.91 23.11
C GLU A 451 10.22 3.82 24.15
N VAL A 452 9.28 2.87 24.31
CA VAL A 452 9.45 1.71 25.18
C VAL A 452 10.66 0.87 24.72
N ALA A 453 10.74 0.60 23.41
CA ALA A 453 11.85 -0.14 22.84
C ALA A 453 13.19 0.58 23.02
N ALA A 454 13.22 1.92 22.89
CA ALA A 454 14.44 2.70 23.11
C ALA A 454 14.97 2.60 24.54
N VAL A 455 14.07 2.66 25.54
CA VAL A 455 14.44 2.47 26.96
C VAL A 455 14.97 1.06 27.22
N MET A 456 14.28 0.03 26.72
CA MET A 456 14.72 -1.36 26.88
C MET A 456 16.04 -1.62 26.16
N LYS A 457 16.21 -1.10 24.93
CA LYS A 457 17.46 -1.20 24.17
C LYS A 457 18.62 -0.52 24.91
N GLY A 458 18.38 0.65 25.53
CA GLY A 458 19.37 1.32 26.35
C GLY A 458 19.82 0.47 27.54
N PHE A 459 18.90 -0.20 28.24
CA PHE A 459 19.22 -1.15 29.30
C PHE A 459 20.08 -2.32 28.80
N VAL A 460 19.66 -2.97 27.71
CA VAL A 460 20.37 -4.10 27.11
C VAL A 460 21.78 -3.73 26.64
N GLN A 461 21.96 -2.51 26.17
CA GLN A 461 23.26 -2.02 25.68
C GLN A 461 24.19 -1.51 26.80
N SER A 462 23.70 -1.36 28.03
CA SER A 462 24.46 -0.78 29.12
C SER A 462 24.77 -1.77 30.25
N VAL A 463 23.75 -2.17 31.02
CA VAL A 463 23.94 -2.92 32.27
C VAL A 463 23.25 -4.28 32.29
N GLY A 464 22.35 -4.56 31.35
CA GLY A 464 21.54 -5.78 31.31
C GLY A 464 21.67 -6.52 29.99
N ASP A 465 20.74 -7.41 29.74
CA ASP A 465 20.59 -8.20 28.54
C ASP A 465 19.11 -8.32 28.12
N PRO A 466 18.80 -8.89 26.94
CA PRO A 466 17.42 -9.01 26.48
C PRO A 466 16.56 -9.94 27.33
N GLU A 467 17.15 -10.89 28.05
CA GLU A 467 16.43 -11.87 28.87
C GLU A 467 15.91 -11.25 30.17
N HIS A 468 16.53 -10.17 30.64
CA HIS A 468 16.20 -9.44 31.84
C HIS A 468 15.47 -8.11 31.61
N ALA A 469 15.10 -7.82 30.37
CA ALA A 469 14.19 -6.73 30.02
C ALA A 469 12.76 -7.27 29.91
N TYR A 470 11.83 -6.74 30.69
CA TYR A 470 10.47 -7.26 30.83
C TYR A 470 9.42 -6.18 30.51
N LEU A 471 8.38 -6.58 29.76
CA LEU A 471 7.18 -5.77 29.53
C LEU A 471 6.02 -6.37 30.32
N LYS A 472 5.41 -5.60 31.24
CA LYS A 472 4.19 -6.04 31.92
C LYS A 472 2.99 -5.91 30.98
N SER A 473 2.28 -7.01 30.77
CA SER A 473 1.06 -7.02 29.96
C SER A 473 0.01 -6.08 30.54
N TRP A 474 -0.63 -5.29 29.66
CA TRP A 474 -1.74 -4.41 30.00
C TRP A 474 -2.76 -4.39 28.87
N PRO A 475 -4.09 -4.39 29.17
CA PRO A 475 -5.12 -4.40 28.14
C PRO A 475 -5.00 -3.21 27.19
N HIS A 476 -5.09 -3.50 25.87
CA HIS A 476 -5.05 -2.48 24.80
C HIS A 476 -3.86 -1.51 24.89
N TRP A 477 -2.69 -2.04 25.16
CA TRP A 477 -1.45 -1.28 25.27
C TRP A 477 -0.41 -1.75 24.23
N VAL A 478 0.87 -1.48 24.49
CA VAL A 478 2.01 -1.75 23.61
C VAL A 478 2.08 -3.24 23.21
N ASP A 479 2.22 -3.49 21.93
CA ASP A 479 2.47 -4.83 21.42
C ASP A 479 3.96 -5.18 21.59
N HIS A 480 4.25 -6.22 22.37
CA HIS A 480 5.62 -6.65 22.68
C HIS A 480 6.43 -6.98 21.42
N ARG A 481 5.78 -7.47 20.35
CA ARG A 481 6.45 -7.77 19.07
C ARG A 481 7.03 -6.51 18.44
N ASN A 482 6.29 -5.39 18.51
CA ASN A 482 6.79 -4.09 18.05
C ASN A 482 8.01 -3.66 18.87
N VAL A 483 8.00 -3.88 20.19
CA VAL A 483 9.11 -3.55 21.07
C VAL A 483 10.33 -4.41 20.74
N GLY A 484 10.16 -5.73 20.64
CA GLY A 484 11.25 -6.67 20.33
C GLY A 484 11.93 -6.36 18.99
N ILE A 485 11.15 -6.12 17.94
CA ILE A 485 11.68 -5.76 16.62
C ILE A 485 12.49 -4.46 16.68
N GLN A 486 11.98 -3.43 17.36
CA GLN A 486 12.64 -2.13 17.46
C GLN A 486 13.86 -2.16 18.39
N MET A 487 13.91 -3.08 19.34
CA MET A 487 15.14 -3.37 20.11
C MET A 487 16.22 -4.06 19.26
N GLY A 488 15.86 -4.62 18.10
CA GLY A 488 16.73 -5.43 17.26
C GLY A 488 16.70 -6.93 17.60
N ASN A 489 15.74 -7.38 18.39
CA ASN A 489 15.52 -8.78 18.74
C ASN A 489 14.06 -9.21 18.40
N PRO A 490 13.78 -9.62 17.15
CA PRO A 490 12.43 -10.04 16.74
C PRO A 490 11.87 -11.26 17.50
N ALA A 491 12.74 -12.06 18.09
CA ALA A 491 12.37 -13.24 18.88
C ALA A 491 12.06 -12.90 20.35
N TRP A 492 12.28 -11.68 20.80
CA TRP A 492 12.06 -11.26 22.18
C TRP A 492 10.59 -11.41 22.60
N ASN A 493 10.36 -12.05 23.74
CA ASN A 493 9.03 -12.38 24.25
C ASN A 493 8.96 -12.35 25.79
N ASN A 494 9.71 -11.46 26.46
CA ASN A 494 9.69 -11.38 27.94
C ASN A 494 8.50 -10.55 28.42
N VAL A 495 7.31 -11.11 28.29
CA VAL A 495 6.05 -10.49 28.71
C VAL A 495 5.62 -11.08 30.05
N VAL A 496 5.52 -10.23 31.08
CA VAL A 496 4.98 -10.60 32.37
C VAL A 496 3.46 -10.52 32.33
N MET A 497 2.80 -11.67 32.40
CA MET A 497 1.34 -11.77 32.27
C MET A 497 0.62 -11.53 33.59
N SER A 498 1.21 -11.91 34.74
CA SER A 498 0.62 -11.74 36.07
C SER A 498 1.63 -11.18 37.07
N ASP A 499 1.12 -10.60 38.16
CA ASP A 499 1.97 -9.98 39.19
C ASP A 499 2.71 -11.02 40.05
N GLU A 500 2.22 -12.26 40.08
CA GLU A 500 2.86 -13.38 40.79
C GLU A 500 4.18 -13.79 40.15
N ALA A 501 4.31 -13.60 38.82
CA ALA A 501 5.51 -13.93 38.07
C ALA A 501 6.73 -13.10 38.55
N PHE A 502 6.54 -11.92 39.13
CA PHE A 502 7.66 -11.11 39.62
C PHE A 502 8.46 -11.84 40.73
N ALA A 503 7.80 -12.63 41.58
CA ALA A 503 8.48 -13.38 42.63
C ALA A 503 9.44 -14.44 42.07
N GLN A 504 9.14 -15.01 40.89
CA GLN A 504 10.00 -16.00 40.26
C GLN A 504 11.32 -15.39 39.77
N HIS A 505 11.31 -14.11 39.41
CA HIS A 505 12.51 -13.40 38.96
C HIS A 505 13.44 -12.97 40.09
N ARG A 506 13.01 -13.08 41.36
CA ARG A 506 13.81 -12.62 42.51
C ARG A 506 15.05 -13.47 42.78
N ALA A 507 15.00 -14.75 42.45
CA ALA A 507 16.13 -15.66 42.64
C ALA A 507 17.32 -15.37 41.70
N ASP A 508 17.08 -14.69 40.61
CA ASP A 508 18.10 -14.33 39.64
C ASP A 508 18.83 -13.04 40.06
N PRO A 509 20.17 -13.06 40.23
CA PRO A 509 20.96 -11.91 40.67
C PRO A 509 21.20 -10.85 39.59
N ALA A 510 20.87 -11.12 38.33
CA ALA A 510 21.13 -10.18 37.21
C ALA A 510 20.31 -8.89 37.38
N PRO A 511 20.81 -7.75 36.85
CA PRO A 511 20.02 -6.52 36.80
C PRO A 511 18.78 -6.69 35.92
N LYS A 512 17.65 -6.12 36.31
CA LYS A 512 16.37 -6.26 35.63
C LYS A 512 15.72 -4.91 35.31
N LEU A 513 15.06 -4.85 34.17
CA LEU A 513 14.24 -3.71 33.80
C LEU A 513 12.80 -4.17 33.56
N TYR A 514 11.85 -3.53 34.23
CA TYR A 514 10.43 -3.71 33.96
C TYR A 514 9.83 -2.43 33.40
N VAL A 515 9.02 -2.57 32.37
CA VAL A 515 8.23 -1.48 31.81
C VAL A 515 6.75 -1.79 31.99
N LEU A 516 6.01 -0.86 32.60
CA LEU A 516 4.60 -1.00 32.95
C LEU A 516 3.78 0.16 32.38
N ASN A 517 2.49 -0.08 32.18
CA ASN A 517 1.54 1.01 31.95
C ASN A 517 1.45 1.90 33.20
N VAL A 518 1.35 3.22 33.01
CA VAL A 518 1.26 4.19 34.13
C VAL A 518 0.03 3.95 35.02
N SER A 519 -1.01 3.33 34.49
CA SER A 519 -2.24 2.97 35.24
C SER A 519 -2.12 1.67 36.03
N ASP A 520 -1.07 0.87 35.83
CA ASP A 520 -0.83 -0.39 36.56
C ASP A 520 -0.21 -0.15 37.93
N ARG A 521 -1.00 0.47 38.84
CA ARG A 521 -0.57 0.77 40.20
C ARG A 521 -0.36 -0.50 41.03
N GLN A 522 -1.15 -1.54 40.78
CA GLN A 522 -1.04 -2.81 41.49
C GLN A 522 0.25 -3.54 41.10
N GLY A 523 0.55 -3.64 39.81
CA GLY A 523 1.81 -4.22 39.35
C GLY A 523 3.04 -3.47 39.87
N LEU A 524 2.99 -2.13 39.90
CA LEU A 524 4.07 -1.32 40.48
C LEU A 524 4.24 -1.57 41.99
N ALA A 525 3.16 -1.58 42.78
CA ALA A 525 3.23 -1.87 44.22
C ALA A 525 3.75 -3.29 44.47
N ARG A 526 3.38 -4.27 43.65
CA ARG A 526 3.89 -5.64 43.75
C ARG A 526 5.38 -5.72 43.45
N LEU A 527 5.87 -5.01 42.41
CA LEU A 527 7.29 -4.92 42.09
C LEU A 527 8.09 -4.30 43.25
N GLN A 528 7.60 -3.23 43.88
CA GLN A 528 8.23 -2.60 45.03
C GLN A 528 8.29 -3.55 46.26
N ALA A 529 7.25 -4.36 46.45
CA ALA A 529 7.23 -5.36 47.54
C ALA A 529 8.20 -6.52 47.24
N VAL A 530 8.32 -6.98 46.00
CA VAL A 530 9.23 -8.06 45.60
C VAL A 530 10.68 -7.57 45.51
N PHE A 531 10.92 -6.36 45.03
CA PHE A 531 12.24 -5.76 44.86
C PHE A 531 12.34 -4.41 45.56
N PRO A 532 12.46 -4.37 46.90
CA PRO A 532 12.53 -3.13 47.68
C PRO A 532 13.78 -2.30 47.35
N GLU A 533 14.84 -2.91 46.81
CA GLU A 533 16.05 -2.28 46.30
C GLU A 533 15.87 -1.61 44.94
N GLY A 534 14.78 -1.91 44.27
CA GLY A 534 14.48 -1.37 42.94
C GLY A 534 14.10 0.11 42.97
N THR A 535 14.43 0.80 41.91
CA THR A 535 14.08 2.21 41.68
C THR A 535 13.14 2.35 40.51
N TRP A 536 12.23 3.30 40.57
CA TRP A 536 11.29 3.54 39.47
C TRP A 536 11.12 5.02 39.15
N ARG A 537 10.71 5.26 37.91
CA ARG A 537 10.32 6.61 37.43
C ARG A 537 9.22 6.51 36.40
N VAL A 538 8.44 7.59 36.27
CA VAL A 538 7.55 7.78 35.15
C VAL A 538 8.36 8.39 34.01
N GLN A 539 8.47 7.66 32.92
CA GLN A 539 9.04 8.15 31.67
C GLN A 539 7.99 8.93 30.92
N GLN A 540 8.28 10.21 30.66
CA GLN A 540 7.42 11.06 29.86
C GLN A 540 7.52 10.65 28.38
N GLY A 541 6.36 10.50 27.71
CA GLY A 541 6.30 10.27 26.26
C GLY A 541 6.38 11.60 25.50
N HIS A 542 6.82 11.53 24.26
CA HIS A 542 6.80 12.70 23.35
C HIS A 542 5.36 13.13 23.02
N THR A 543 4.41 12.21 23.11
CA THR A 543 2.97 12.50 22.94
C THR A 543 2.31 12.49 24.32
N PRO A 544 1.60 13.57 24.72
CA PRO A 544 0.89 13.61 25.99
C PRO A 544 -0.07 12.44 26.18
N GLY A 545 -0.13 11.86 27.39
CA GLY A 545 -0.95 10.70 27.70
C GLY A 545 -0.33 9.36 27.28
N LYS A 546 0.95 9.34 26.91
CA LYS A 546 1.72 8.13 26.54
C LYS A 546 2.85 7.83 27.51
N GLU A 547 2.73 8.32 28.75
CA GLU A 547 3.67 8.06 29.82
C GLU A 547 3.67 6.56 30.19
N PHE A 548 4.80 6.06 30.67
CA PHE A 548 4.95 4.70 31.14
C PHE A 548 5.91 4.64 32.34
N VAL A 549 5.77 3.61 33.16
CA VAL A 549 6.64 3.38 34.31
C VAL A 549 7.83 2.54 33.88
N VAL A 550 9.01 2.97 34.28
CA VAL A 550 10.26 2.21 34.17
C VAL A 550 10.70 1.86 35.57
N PHE A 551 10.81 0.57 35.88
CA PHE A 551 11.27 0.03 37.17
C PHE A 551 12.58 -0.73 36.93
N PHE A 552 13.66 -0.29 37.60
CA PHE A 552 14.99 -0.88 37.49
C PHE A 552 15.36 -1.57 38.80
N VAL A 553 15.81 -2.82 38.70
CA VAL A 553 16.38 -3.60 39.81
C VAL A 553 17.88 -3.72 39.59
N PRO A 554 18.73 -3.21 40.49
CA PRO A 554 20.18 -3.39 40.38
C PRO A 554 20.55 -4.86 40.55
N GLY A 555 21.58 -5.31 39.84
CA GLY A 555 22.13 -6.65 40.05
C GLY A 555 22.87 -6.74 41.37
N HIS A 556 22.87 -7.93 41.98
CA HIS A 556 23.65 -8.18 43.20
C HIS A 556 25.09 -8.60 42.85
N PRO A 557 26.11 -8.11 43.58
CA PRO A 557 27.53 -8.37 43.28
C PRO A 557 27.98 -9.83 43.40
N GLY A 558 27.08 -10.76 43.71
CA GLY A 558 27.43 -12.17 44.00
C GLY A 558 27.43 -13.14 42.81
N GLY A 559 27.02 -12.69 41.56
CA GLY A 559 26.80 -13.63 40.46
C GLY A 559 27.90 -13.76 39.41
N SER A 560 28.87 -12.83 39.32
CA SER A 560 29.82 -12.79 38.20
C SER A 560 31.23 -13.35 38.47
N ALA A 561 31.53 -13.84 39.68
CA ALA A 561 32.89 -14.31 40.02
C ALA A 561 33.12 -15.83 39.93
N GLN A 562 32.11 -16.65 39.63
CA GLN A 562 32.25 -18.11 39.59
C GLN A 562 32.16 -18.80 38.23
N GLN A 563 32.01 -18.09 37.15
CA GLN A 563 31.95 -18.68 35.77
C GLN A 563 33.21 -18.48 34.94
N LEU A 564 34.33 -17.96 35.51
CA LEU A 564 35.66 -17.89 34.89
C LEU A 564 36.70 -18.59 35.73
N ARG A 565 36.52 -19.88 36.02
CA ARG A 565 37.59 -20.81 36.40
C ARG A 565 37.41 -22.15 35.71
#